data_19913af7c21bc18bc75ee817b8ed71aa
#
_entry.id   19913af7c21bc18bc75ee817b8ed71aa
#
_cell.length_a   1.000
_cell.length_b   1.000
_cell.length_c   1.000
_cell.angle_alpha   90.00
_cell.angle_beta   90.00
_cell.angle_gamma   90.00
#
_symmetry.space_group_name_H-M   'P 1'
#
loop_
_entity.id
_entity.type
_entity.pdbx_description
1 polymer ?
#
loop_
_entity_poly.entity_id
_entity_poly.type
_entity_poly.pdbx_seq_one_letter_code
_entity_poly.pdbx_strand_id
1 'polypeptide(L)'
;KKNRLDILFQNDKNPKKPNQINVCAGFMLIKSNEKTIKFFDPNRLNIKKIINYRTHDQTHINRNLAKFNYVSLPLALFPNGPHYYKNFETLKPKIIHFNYLLGEKKKEEMIKYNQWFI
;
A
#
# COMPACT_ATOMS: atom_id res chain seq x y z
N LYS A 1 4.75 -10.53 26.26
CA LYS A 1 4.57 -11.12 24.90
C LYS A 1 5.03 -10.08 23.89
N LYS A 2 6.14 -10.28 23.18
CA LYS A 2 6.56 -9.42 22.06
C LYS A 2 5.40 -9.40 21.04
N ASN A 3 4.77 -8.23 20.84
CA ASN A 3 3.80 -8.04 19.77
C ASN A 3 4.53 -8.31 18.44
N ARG A 4 4.34 -9.50 17.89
CA ARG A 4 4.98 -9.88 16.64
C ARG A 4 4.25 -9.13 15.52
N LEU A 5 5.02 -8.34 14.76
CA LEU A 5 4.53 -7.64 13.59
C LEU A 5 3.98 -8.65 12.56
N ASP A 6 2.79 -8.39 12.04
CA ASP A 6 2.16 -9.19 11.01
C ASP A 6 2.41 -8.61 9.61
N ILE A 7 2.27 -7.29 9.45
CA ILE A 7 2.32 -6.65 8.13
C ILE A 7 3.00 -5.26 8.21
N LEU A 8 3.84 -4.97 7.22
CA LEU A 8 4.28 -3.62 6.90
C LEU A 8 3.52 -3.14 5.65
N PHE A 9 2.96 -1.95 5.70
CA PHE A 9 2.25 -1.33 4.58
C PHE A 9 2.89 -0.02 4.18
N GLN A 10 2.88 0.28 2.90
CA GLN A 10 3.10 1.65 2.46
C GLN A 10 1.95 2.54 2.95
N ASN A 11 2.31 3.73 3.41
CA ASN A 11 1.35 4.77 3.76
C ASN A 11 0.73 5.35 2.48
N ASP A 12 -0.58 5.25 2.36
CA ASP A 12 -1.34 5.81 1.23
C ASP A 12 -2.36 6.86 1.71
N LYS A 13 -2.01 7.55 2.78
CA LYS A 13 -2.85 8.54 3.43
C LYS A 13 -3.23 9.67 2.48
N ASN A 14 -4.51 9.97 2.43
CA ASN A 14 -5.01 11.10 1.67
C ASN A 14 -4.66 12.42 2.39
N PRO A 15 -3.92 13.35 1.75
CA PRO A 15 -3.57 14.63 2.37
C PRO A 15 -4.80 15.47 2.79
N LYS A 16 -5.93 15.30 2.09
CA LYS A 16 -7.20 15.99 2.41
C LYS A 16 -7.93 15.36 3.61
N LYS A 17 -7.52 14.19 4.07
CA LYS A 17 -8.09 13.48 5.22
C LYS A 17 -6.98 13.00 6.16
N PRO A 18 -6.27 13.92 6.82
CA PRO A 18 -5.05 13.62 7.57
C PRO A 18 -5.26 12.68 8.74
N ASN A 19 -6.46 12.60 9.28
CA ASN A 19 -6.79 11.73 10.42
C ASN A 19 -7.27 10.32 10.00
N GLN A 20 -7.47 10.09 8.69
CA GLN A 20 -7.87 8.79 8.19
C GLN A 20 -6.64 7.93 7.89
N ILE A 21 -6.55 6.78 8.54
CA ILE A 21 -5.55 5.77 8.19
C ILE A 21 -5.94 5.18 6.84
N ASN A 22 -5.00 5.16 5.91
CA ASN A 22 -5.12 4.46 4.65
C ASN A 22 -3.78 3.80 4.30
N VAL A 23 -3.79 2.50 4.09
CA VAL A 23 -2.63 1.71 3.70
C VAL A 23 -2.79 1.19 2.28
N CYS A 24 -1.68 1.09 1.58
CA CYS A 24 -1.67 0.62 0.20
C CYS A 24 -1.64 -0.91 0.14
N ALA A 25 -2.57 -1.51 -0.59
CA ALA A 25 -2.59 -2.95 -0.86
C ALA A 25 -1.56 -3.36 -1.92
N GLY A 26 -1.14 -2.44 -2.78
CA GLY A 26 -0.16 -2.69 -3.84
C GLY A 26 1.28 -2.70 -3.35
N PHE A 27 1.54 -2.29 -2.11
CA PHE A 27 2.89 -2.30 -1.52
C PHE A 27 2.82 -2.69 -0.05
N MET A 28 3.09 -3.95 0.23
CA MET A 28 3.07 -4.51 1.57
C MET A 28 4.07 -5.66 1.72
N LEU A 29 4.60 -5.81 2.93
CA LEU A 29 5.40 -6.96 3.34
C LEU A 29 4.62 -7.72 4.40
N ILE A 30 4.27 -8.97 4.11
CA ILE A 30 3.42 -9.81 4.94
C ILE A 30 4.25 -10.92 5.56
N LYS A 31 4.20 -11.03 6.88
CA LYS A 31 4.76 -12.18 7.56
C LYS A 31 3.82 -13.37 7.39
N SER A 32 4.34 -14.48 6.89
CA SER A 32 3.60 -15.74 6.85
C SER A 32 3.38 -16.28 8.26
N ASN A 33 2.14 -16.23 8.72
CA ASN A 33 1.68 -16.84 9.97
C ASN A 33 0.20 -17.23 9.82
N GLU A 34 -0.32 -18.00 10.77
CA GLU A 34 -1.69 -18.51 10.71
C GLU A 34 -2.73 -17.41 10.48
N LYS A 35 -2.58 -16.25 11.14
CA LYS A 35 -3.49 -15.12 11.02
C LYS A 35 -3.51 -14.54 9.60
N THR A 36 -2.34 -14.26 9.03
CA THR A 36 -2.21 -13.67 7.70
C THR A 36 -2.61 -14.68 6.61
N ILE A 37 -2.20 -15.94 6.73
CA ILE A 37 -2.62 -17.01 5.81
C ILE A 37 -4.15 -17.11 5.80
N LYS A 38 -4.77 -17.18 6.97
CA LYS A 38 -6.23 -17.29 7.11
C LYS A 38 -6.98 -16.07 6.53
N PHE A 39 -6.40 -14.88 6.65
CA PHE A 39 -7.03 -13.66 6.13
C PHE A 39 -6.97 -13.56 4.61
N PHE A 40 -5.86 -13.96 4.00
CA PHE A 40 -5.66 -13.91 2.56
C PHE A 40 -6.07 -15.20 1.84
N ASP A 41 -6.63 -16.20 2.54
CA ASP A 41 -7.12 -17.44 1.93
C ASP A 41 -8.34 -17.16 1.02
N PRO A 42 -8.23 -17.35 -0.31
CA PRO A 42 -9.31 -17.09 -1.24
C PRO A 42 -10.59 -17.89 -0.95
N ASN A 43 -10.45 -19.08 -0.34
CA ASN A 43 -11.60 -19.93 0.02
C ASN A 43 -12.42 -19.36 1.18
N ARG A 44 -11.86 -18.40 1.93
CA ARG A 44 -12.54 -17.73 3.05
C ARG A 44 -13.08 -16.36 2.69
N LEU A 45 -12.74 -15.85 1.51
CA LEU A 45 -13.26 -14.59 1.02
C LEU A 45 -14.71 -14.78 0.54
N ASN A 46 -15.62 -13.98 1.06
CA ASN A 46 -16.96 -13.92 0.52
C ASN A 46 -16.94 -13.12 -0.79
N ILE A 47 -16.57 -13.80 -1.88
CA ILE A 47 -16.41 -13.21 -3.21
C ILE A 47 -17.69 -12.51 -3.67
N LYS A 48 -18.86 -13.09 -3.43
CA LYS A 48 -20.16 -12.46 -3.77
C LYS A 48 -20.32 -11.12 -3.06
N LYS A 49 -19.98 -11.05 -1.78
CA LYS A 49 -20.03 -9.81 -1.00
C LYS A 49 -19.03 -8.77 -1.51
N ILE A 50 -17.82 -9.20 -1.89
CA ILE A 50 -16.79 -8.30 -2.44
C ILE A 50 -17.25 -7.72 -3.77
N ILE A 51 -17.78 -8.52 -4.69
CA ILE A 51 -18.28 -8.10 -5.99
C ILE A 51 -19.47 -7.15 -5.83
N ASN A 52 -20.47 -7.53 -5.03
CA ASN A 52 -21.70 -6.74 -4.86
C ASN A 52 -21.44 -5.35 -4.27
N TYR A 53 -20.44 -5.20 -3.39
CA TYR A 53 -20.10 -3.92 -2.78
C TYR A 53 -19.00 -3.16 -3.53
N ARG A 54 -18.59 -3.61 -4.72
CA ARG A 54 -17.47 -3.04 -5.49
C ARG A 54 -16.26 -2.79 -4.59
N THR A 55 -15.98 -3.73 -3.69
CA THR A 55 -14.91 -3.59 -2.71
C THR A 55 -13.59 -3.99 -3.35
N HIS A 56 -12.70 -3.04 -3.51
CA HIS A 56 -11.32 -3.30 -3.92
C HIS A 56 -10.52 -3.93 -2.76
N ASP A 57 -9.45 -4.64 -3.09
CA ASP A 57 -8.52 -5.26 -2.15
C ASP A 57 -8.05 -4.30 -1.04
N GLN A 58 -7.63 -3.10 -1.42
CA GLN A 58 -7.21 -2.06 -0.48
C GLN A 58 -8.32 -1.66 0.49
N THR A 59 -9.56 -1.53 0.02
CA THR A 59 -10.72 -1.24 0.88
C THR A 59 -10.98 -2.38 1.85
N HIS A 60 -10.87 -3.63 1.39
CA HIS A 60 -11.03 -4.80 2.24
C HIS A 60 -9.98 -4.83 3.34
N ILE A 61 -8.70 -4.62 3.00
CA ILE A 61 -7.60 -4.58 3.95
C ILE A 61 -7.79 -3.44 4.97
N ASN A 62 -8.05 -2.21 4.50
CA ASN A 62 -8.22 -1.05 5.38
C ASN A 62 -9.37 -1.23 6.38
N ARG A 63 -10.47 -1.87 6.01
CA ARG A 63 -11.59 -2.20 6.91
C ARG A 63 -11.24 -3.24 7.97
N ASN A 64 -10.18 -4.00 7.77
CA ASN A 64 -9.77 -5.11 8.63
C ASN A 64 -8.43 -4.87 9.34
N LEU A 65 -7.86 -3.67 9.29
CA LEU A 65 -6.54 -3.36 9.87
C LEU A 65 -6.43 -3.72 11.36
N ALA A 66 -7.51 -3.54 12.12
CA ALA A 66 -7.55 -3.87 13.54
C ALA A 66 -7.29 -5.36 13.86
N LYS A 67 -7.36 -6.24 12.85
CA LYS A 67 -7.04 -7.66 13.01
C LYS A 67 -5.54 -7.93 13.06
N PHE A 68 -4.69 -6.97 12.70
CA PHE A 68 -3.25 -7.15 12.53
C PHE A 68 -2.44 -6.26 13.43
N ASN A 69 -1.26 -6.74 13.81
CA ASN A 69 -0.19 -5.89 14.29
C ASN A 69 0.55 -5.36 13.05
N TYR A 70 0.31 -4.14 12.67
CA TYR A 70 0.90 -3.56 11.47
C TYR A 70 1.67 -2.27 11.74
N VAL A 71 2.56 -1.94 10.82
CA VAL A 71 3.27 -0.66 10.78
C VAL A 71 3.08 -0.05 9.40
N SER A 72 2.78 1.25 9.38
CA SER A 72 2.79 2.04 8.16
C SER A 72 4.20 2.58 7.92
N LEU A 73 4.76 2.26 6.76
CA LEU A 73 6.11 2.68 6.37
C LEU A 73 6.18 4.20 6.19
N PRO A 74 7.29 4.84 6.60
CA PRO A 74 7.42 6.29 6.48
C PRO A 74 7.55 6.72 5.01
N LEU A 75 6.77 7.71 4.60
CA LEU A 75 6.76 8.25 3.22
C LEU A 75 8.12 8.82 2.78
N ALA A 76 8.94 9.29 3.71
CA ALA A 76 10.28 9.78 3.40
C ALA A 76 11.20 8.70 2.79
N LEU A 77 11.02 7.44 3.20
CA LEU A 77 11.82 6.31 2.74
C LEU A 77 11.08 5.42 1.73
N PHE A 78 9.76 5.40 1.79
CA PHE A 78 8.89 4.56 0.97
C PHE A 78 7.73 5.40 0.42
N PRO A 79 8.03 6.43 -0.41
CA PRO A 79 6.99 7.31 -0.93
C PRO A 79 6.05 6.59 -1.90
N ASN A 80 4.76 6.97 -1.85
CA ASN A 80 3.84 6.75 -2.93
C ASN A 80 4.05 7.80 -4.04
N GLY A 81 3.48 7.59 -5.22
CA GLY A 81 3.67 8.48 -6.37
C GLY A 81 3.43 9.95 -6.04
N PRO A 82 2.24 10.34 -5.55
CA PRO A 82 1.94 11.75 -5.24
C PRO A 82 2.90 12.41 -4.24
N HIS A 83 3.37 11.66 -3.24
CA HIS A 83 4.34 12.19 -2.29
C HIS A 83 5.72 12.36 -2.93
N TYR A 84 6.12 11.39 -3.75
CA TYR A 84 7.38 11.44 -4.47
C TYR A 84 7.42 12.61 -5.47
N TYR A 85 6.42 12.75 -6.33
CA TYR A 85 6.40 13.81 -7.34
C TYR A 85 6.47 15.22 -6.75
N LYS A 86 5.87 15.41 -5.57
CA LYS A 86 5.90 16.70 -4.88
C LYS A 86 7.23 17.03 -4.22
N ASN A 87 8.00 16.01 -3.81
CA ASN A 87 9.16 16.18 -2.94
C ASN A 87 10.45 15.54 -3.48
N PHE A 88 10.49 15.17 -4.78
CA PHE A 88 11.57 14.32 -5.32
C PHE A 88 12.97 14.90 -5.14
N GLU A 89 13.13 16.23 -5.18
CA GLU A 89 14.42 16.91 -5.04
C GLU A 89 15.04 16.73 -3.64
N THR A 90 14.21 16.55 -2.63
CA THR A 90 14.64 16.47 -1.23
C THR A 90 14.62 15.05 -0.67
N LEU A 91 13.92 14.14 -1.34
CA LEU A 91 13.77 12.77 -0.88
C LEU A 91 14.97 11.89 -1.28
N LYS A 92 15.37 11.02 -0.36
CA LYS A 92 16.31 9.91 -0.62
C LYS A 92 15.60 8.57 -0.33
N PRO A 93 14.66 8.16 -1.19
CA PRO A 93 13.84 6.99 -0.94
C PRO A 93 14.65 5.70 -1.07
N LYS A 94 14.19 4.66 -0.38
CA LYS A 94 14.67 3.28 -0.53
C LYS A 94 13.91 2.56 -1.64
N ILE A 95 12.59 2.76 -1.70
CA ILE A 95 11.71 2.19 -2.72
C ILE A 95 10.65 3.23 -3.04
N ILE A 96 10.36 3.44 -4.33
CA ILE A 96 9.33 4.34 -4.82
C ILE A 96 8.20 3.49 -5.40
N HIS A 97 6.97 3.75 -4.99
CA HIS A 97 5.79 3.12 -5.58
C HIS A 97 5.06 4.13 -6.48
N PHE A 98 5.24 3.98 -7.79
CA PHE A 98 4.56 4.81 -8.79
C PHE A 98 3.08 4.40 -8.92
N ASN A 99 2.27 4.62 -7.89
CA ASN A 99 0.84 4.40 -7.90
C ASN A 99 0.06 5.62 -8.43
N TYR A 100 -1.25 5.47 -8.61
CA TYR A 100 -2.17 6.46 -9.19
C TYR A 100 -1.92 6.80 -10.67
N LEU A 101 -1.02 6.10 -11.33
CA LEU A 101 -0.76 6.22 -12.77
C LEU A 101 -0.87 4.85 -13.42
N LEU A 102 -1.36 4.80 -14.65
CA LEU A 102 -1.56 3.58 -15.42
C LEU A 102 -0.97 3.70 -16.82
N GLY A 103 -0.55 2.56 -17.40
CA GLY A 103 -0.07 2.45 -18.77
C GLY A 103 1.09 3.42 -19.09
N GLU A 104 1.04 4.05 -20.27
CA GLU A 104 2.10 4.92 -20.76
C GLU A 104 2.38 6.11 -19.84
N LYS A 105 1.38 6.71 -19.21
CA LYS A 105 1.58 7.80 -18.25
C LYS A 105 2.46 7.41 -17.08
N LYS A 106 2.36 6.17 -16.63
CA LYS A 106 3.24 5.65 -15.57
C LYS A 106 4.67 5.55 -16.04
N LYS A 107 4.88 5.02 -17.24
CA LYS A 107 6.19 4.91 -17.89
C LYS A 107 6.83 6.28 -18.10
N GLU A 108 6.09 7.24 -18.64
CA GLU A 108 6.54 8.62 -18.85
C GLU A 108 7.04 9.27 -17.56
N GLU A 109 6.27 9.14 -16.46
CA GLU A 109 6.69 9.66 -15.16
C GLU A 109 7.92 8.92 -14.62
N MET A 110 8.03 7.62 -14.79
CA MET A 110 9.22 6.87 -14.39
C MET A 110 10.47 7.30 -15.18
N ILE A 111 10.34 7.55 -16.48
CA ILE A 111 11.42 8.09 -17.33
C ILE A 111 11.83 9.48 -16.86
N LYS A 112 10.88 10.36 -16.64
CA LYS A 112 11.09 11.75 -16.18
C LYS A 112 11.92 11.82 -14.89
N TYR A 113 11.72 10.86 -13.99
CA TYR A 113 12.46 10.78 -12.72
C TYR A 113 13.65 9.82 -12.74
N ASN A 114 14.10 9.38 -13.92
CA ASN A 114 15.20 8.42 -14.09
C ASN A 114 14.98 7.11 -13.29
N GLN A 115 13.74 6.62 -13.26
CA GLN A 115 13.35 5.39 -12.57
C GLN A 115 12.87 4.29 -13.52
N TRP A 116 13.11 4.47 -14.82
CA TRP A 116 12.85 3.47 -15.84
C TRP A 116 14.18 2.91 -16.38
N PHE A 117 14.43 1.63 -16.15
CA PHE A 117 15.73 0.99 -16.42
C PHE A 117 15.66 -0.09 -17.52
N ILE A 118 14.63 -0.07 -18.37
CA ILE A 118 14.43 -1.03 -19.48
C ILE A 118 14.52 -0.28 -20.81
#